data_2760e898c35abb19b575ef3948ecb3dc
#
_entry.id   2760e898c35abb19b575ef3948ecb3dc
#
_cell.length_a   1.000
_cell.length_b   1.000
_cell.length_c   1.000
_cell.angle_alpha   90.00
_cell.angle_beta   90.00
_cell.angle_gamma   90.00
#
_symmetry.space_group_name_H-M   'P 1'
#
loop_
_entity.id
_entity.type
_entity.pdbx_description
1 polymer ?
#
loop_
_entity_poly.entity_id
_entity_poly.type
_entity_poly.pdbx_seq_one_letter_code
_entity_poly.pdbx_strand_id
1 'polypeptide(L)'
;MLRWPHSSLVTCHLSLILHLASTNAGKLREFRQAGNSSGISVEPVPGAQNLPPCVEDGATFEENARKKAVYYSAYVEGLVFADDSGLSVDALGGAPGVHSARFAGPTADDAANNHKLLRELRPFPAPQRAAHYVCVIALAERGRILAVTEGRVDGVVLEAPRGSGGFGYDPLFFYPPLGKTFAELRPEEKFPVSHRGEAFRKLMDWLSENYKHRGTHSP
;
A
#
# COMPACT_ATOMS: atom_id res chain seq x y z
N MET A 1 25.02 9.27 -55.05
CA MET A 1 23.84 9.41 -54.14
C MET A 1 24.09 8.47 -52.96
N LEU A 2 24.60 9.00 -51.87
CA LEU A 2 24.83 8.22 -50.65
C LEU A 2 23.58 8.32 -49.76
N ARG A 3 22.88 7.21 -49.55
CA ARG A 3 21.77 7.13 -48.62
C ARG A 3 22.34 7.02 -47.19
N TRP A 4 21.97 7.92 -46.32
CA TRP A 4 22.18 7.86 -44.88
C TRP A 4 21.20 6.86 -44.26
N PRO A 5 21.62 5.98 -43.35
CA PRO A 5 20.70 5.11 -42.65
C PRO A 5 19.88 5.95 -41.65
N HIS A 6 18.56 5.74 -41.68
CA HIS A 6 17.67 6.27 -40.67
C HIS A 6 18.06 5.71 -39.29
N SER A 7 18.69 6.57 -38.49
CA SER A 7 18.90 6.31 -37.09
C SER A 7 17.55 6.35 -36.40
N SER A 8 16.99 5.19 -36.09
CA SER A 8 15.88 5.07 -35.15
C SER A 8 16.35 5.56 -33.79
N LEU A 9 15.93 6.75 -33.43
CA LEU A 9 16.04 7.27 -32.07
C LEU A 9 15.23 6.30 -31.15
N VAL A 10 15.92 5.37 -30.53
CA VAL A 10 15.41 4.64 -29.38
C VAL A 10 15.30 5.68 -28.26
N THR A 11 14.12 6.27 -28.13
CA THR A 11 13.78 7.06 -26.94
C THR A 11 13.78 6.11 -25.75
N CYS A 12 14.90 6.07 -25.06
CA CYS A 12 15.00 5.42 -23.77
C CYS A 12 14.09 6.21 -22.80
N HIS A 13 12.84 5.79 -22.68
CA HIS A 13 11.98 6.26 -21.61
C HIS A 13 12.54 5.65 -20.33
N LEU A 14 13.37 6.40 -19.60
CA LEU A 14 13.74 6.06 -18.23
C LEU A 14 12.42 6.04 -17.44
N SER A 15 11.90 4.83 -17.22
CA SER A 15 10.76 4.64 -16.34
C SER A 15 11.15 5.11 -14.95
N LEU A 16 10.33 5.97 -14.35
CA LEU A 16 10.53 6.39 -12.96
C LEU A 16 10.51 5.15 -12.06
N ILE A 17 11.54 5.00 -11.24
CA ILE A 17 11.61 3.93 -10.24
C ILE A 17 11.17 4.51 -8.89
N LEU A 18 10.20 3.87 -8.26
CA LEU A 18 9.78 4.11 -6.89
C LEU A 18 10.20 2.93 -6.01
N HIS A 19 10.98 3.16 -5.00
CA HIS A 19 11.37 2.12 -4.05
C HIS A 19 10.32 2.00 -2.93
N LEU A 20 9.76 0.80 -2.77
CA LEU A 20 8.81 0.50 -1.71
C LEU A 20 9.54 -0.01 -0.46
N ALA A 21 9.38 0.71 0.65
CA ALA A 21 9.86 0.32 1.96
C ALA A 21 8.85 -0.60 2.67
N SER A 22 8.75 -1.85 2.21
CA SER A 22 7.89 -2.88 2.80
C SER A 22 8.45 -4.27 2.58
N THR A 23 8.34 -5.13 3.59
CA THR A 23 8.67 -6.55 3.50
C THR A 23 7.43 -7.41 3.17
N ASN A 24 6.23 -6.82 3.14
CA ASN A 24 5.00 -7.53 2.84
C ASN A 24 4.88 -7.82 1.34
N ALA A 25 4.96 -9.12 0.99
CA ALA A 25 4.90 -9.57 -0.41
C ALA A 25 3.55 -9.25 -1.08
N GLY A 26 2.45 -9.21 -0.32
CA GLY A 26 1.13 -8.83 -0.82
C GLY A 26 1.09 -7.37 -1.28
N LYS A 27 1.58 -6.46 -0.43
CA LYS A 27 1.69 -5.05 -0.75
C LYS A 27 2.58 -4.81 -1.97
N LEU A 28 3.75 -5.47 -2.02
CA LEU A 28 4.66 -5.34 -3.15
C LEU A 28 4.03 -5.79 -4.47
N ARG A 29 3.27 -6.90 -4.47
CA ARG A 29 2.55 -7.35 -5.68
C ARG A 29 1.52 -6.32 -6.14
N GLU A 30 0.70 -5.80 -5.23
CA GLU A 30 -0.34 -4.82 -5.55
C GLU A 30 0.25 -3.52 -6.12
N PHE A 31 1.28 -2.97 -5.47
CA PHE A 31 1.92 -1.73 -5.94
C PHE A 31 2.69 -1.90 -7.25
N ARG A 32 3.35 -3.05 -7.46
CA ARG A 32 4.02 -3.36 -8.74
C ARG A 32 3.04 -3.40 -9.90
N GLN A 33 1.93 -4.10 -9.71
CA GLN A 33 0.90 -4.19 -10.75
C GLN A 33 0.35 -2.81 -11.10
N ALA A 34 0.09 -1.99 -10.10
CA ALA A 34 -0.42 -0.64 -10.28
C ALA A 34 0.61 0.30 -10.94
N GLY A 35 1.88 0.23 -10.51
CA GLY A 35 2.97 1.00 -11.08
C GLY A 35 3.16 0.69 -12.56
N ASN A 36 3.20 -0.58 -12.93
CA ASN A 36 3.34 -1.02 -14.32
C ASN A 36 2.22 -0.45 -15.21
N SER A 37 0.99 -0.40 -14.72
CA SER A 37 -0.14 0.19 -15.44
C SER A 37 0.01 1.71 -15.65
N SER A 38 0.84 2.35 -14.84
CA SER A 38 1.12 3.80 -14.89
C SER A 38 2.49 4.13 -15.52
N GLY A 39 3.21 3.15 -16.06
CA GLY A 39 4.55 3.33 -16.63
C GLY A 39 5.65 3.61 -15.58
N ILE A 40 5.42 3.21 -14.33
CA ILE A 40 6.34 3.39 -13.20
C ILE A 40 6.79 2.00 -12.71
N SER A 41 8.10 1.82 -12.50
CA SER A 41 8.62 0.62 -11.86
C SER A 41 8.55 0.76 -10.35
N VAL A 42 7.92 -0.20 -9.67
CA VAL A 42 7.92 -0.27 -8.20
C VAL A 42 8.83 -1.41 -7.78
N GLU A 43 9.92 -1.07 -7.08
CA GLU A 43 10.93 -2.02 -6.64
C GLU A 43 11.10 -1.98 -5.11
N PRO A 44 11.52 -3.09 -4.48
CA PRO A 44 11.92 -3.04 -3.08
C PRO A 44 13.08 -2.07 -2.88
N VAL A 45 13.20 -1.49 -1.70
CA VAL A 45 14.38 -0.69 -1.34
C VAL A 45 15.63 -1.56 -1.46
N PRO A 46 16.62 -1.19 -2.30
CA PRO A 46 17.86 -1.94 -2.44
C PRO A 46 18.60 -2.08 -1.11
N GLY A 47 19.02 -3.29 -0.79
CA GLY A 47 19.79 -3.56 0.44
C GLY A 47 19.01 -3.46 1.75
N ALA A 48 17.67 -3.26 1.71
CA ALA A 48 16.85 -3.12 2.92
C ALA A 48 17.00 -4.31 3.90
N GLN A 49 17.25 -5.51 3.38
CA GLN A 49 17.47 -6.71 4.20
C GLN A 49 18.74 -6.64 5.06
N ASN A 50 19.68 -5.75 4.75
CA ASN A 50 20.93 -5.55 5.47
C ASN A 50 20.83 -4.40 6.50
N LEU A 51 19.71 -3.67 6.51
CA LEU A 51 19.47 -2.59 7.45
C LEU A 51 18.71 -3.11 8.67
N PRO A 52 18.94 -2.52 9.85
CA PRO A 52 18.05 -2.76 11.00
C PRO A 52 16.60 -2.44 10.62
N PRO A 53 15.62 -3.22 11.12
CA PRO A 53 14.22 -2.91 10.88
C PRO A 53 13.86 -1.50 11.39
N CYS A 54 13.11 -0.74 10.62
CA CYS A 54 12.54 0.51 11.10
C CYS A 54 11.51 0.21 12.20
N VAL A 55 11.61 0.91 13.33
CA VAL A 55 10.68 0.74 14.44
C VAL A 55 9.35 1.43 14.11
N GLU A 56 8.28 0.64 14.06
CA GLU A 56 6.90 1.09 13.79
C GLU A 56 6.13 1.20 15.12
N ASP A 57 6.44 2.24 15.92
CA ASP A 57 5.87 2.54 17.23
C ASP A 57 4.97 3.77 17.22
N GLY A 58 4.58 4.25 16.04
CA GLY A 58 3.65 5.37 15.87
C GLY A 58 2.23 5.00 16.30
N ALA A 59 1.50 5.99 16.81
CA ALA A 59 0.11 5.86 17.21
C ALA A 59 -0.86 5.88 16.01
N THR A 60 -0.40 6.36 14.86
CA THR A 60 -1.20 6.48 13.63
C THR A 60 -0.51 5.81 12.44
N PHE A 61 -1.31 5.47 11.41
CA PHE A 61 -0.77 4.99 10.14
C PHE A 61 0.17 6.02 9.50
N GLU A 62 -0.15 7.31 9.60
CA GLU A 62 0.69 8.37 9.05
C GLU A 62 2.05 8.42 9.73
N GLU A 63 2.11 8.38 11.07
CA GLU A 63 3.38 8.38 11.79
C GLU A 63 4.27 7.22 11.37
N ASN A 64 3.73 6.01 11.25
CA ASN A 64 4.48 4.83 10.84
C ASN A 64 4.93 4.91 9.38
N ALA A 65 4.06 5.36 8.47
CA ALA A 65 4.42 5.53 7.07
C ALA A 65 5.56 6.57 6.91
N ARG A 66 5.47 7.71 7.60
CA ARG A 66 6.50 8.75 7.61
C ARG A 66 7.84 8.25 8.16
N LYS A 67 7.82 7.56 9.31
CA LYS A 67 9.02 6.98 9.92
C LYS A 67 9.73 6.04 8.95
N LYS A 68 9.01 5.11 8.33
CA LYS A 68 9.56 4.17 7.35
C LYS A 68 10.13 4.89 6.12
N ALA A 69 9.39 5.82 5.53
CA ALA A 69 9.81 6.52 4.33
C ALA A 69 11.10 7.34 4.59
N VAL A 70 11.14 8.10 5.68
CA VAL A 70 12.33 8.89 6.09
C VAL A 70 13.52 7.96 6.34
N TYR A 71 13.30 6.89 7.12
CA TYR A 71 14.37 5.96 7.46
C TYR A 71 15.02 5.35 6.22
N TYR A 72 14.22 4.69 5.37
CA TYR A 72 14.79 3.99 4.21
C TYR A 72 15.31 4.93 3.12
N SER A 73 14.72 6.11 2.93
CA SER A 73 15.19 7.08 1.94
C SER A 73 16.52 7.75 2.29
N ALA A 74 16.99 7.59 3.52
CA ALA A 74 18.33 8.04 3.91
C ALA A 74 19.46 7.12 3.42
N TYR A 75 19.13 5.87 3.03
CA TYR A 75 20.12 4.85 2.65
C TYR A 75 20.18 4.56 1.14
N VAL A 76 19.26 5.12 0.36
CA VAL A 76 19.20 4.88 -1.09
C VAL A 76 19.02 6.19 -1.85
N GLU A 77 19.54 6.20 -3.08
CA GLU A 77 19.24 7.31 -3.99
C GLU A 77 17.87 7.13 -4.63
N GLY A 78 17.21 8.25 -4.94
CA GLY A 78 15.90 8.28 -5.57
C GLY A 78 14.73 8.31 -4.59
N LEU A 79 13.54 8.07 -5.13
CA LEU A 79 12.30 8.17 -4.39
C LEU A 79 11.98 6.88 -3.65
N VAL A 80 11.74 7.01 -2.36
CA VAL A 80 11.27 5.92 -1.50
C VAL A 80 9.88 6.24 -1.00
N PHE A 81 8.96 5.32 -1.15
CA PHE A 81 7.68 5.41 -0.47
C PHE A 81 7.49 4.25 0.50
N ALA A 82 6.79 4.52 1.58
CA ALA A 82 6.35 3.52 2.54
C ALA A 82 4.86 3.64 2.74
N ASP A 83 4.18 2.51 2.89
CA ASP A 83 2.80 2.50 3.34
C ASP A 83 2.68 1.94 4.76
N ASP A 84 1.76 2.52 5.51
CA ASP A 84 1.17 1.85 6.65
C ASP A 84 -0.33 1.76 6.47
N SER A 85 -0.90 0.59 6.76
CA SER A 85 -2.29 0.31 6.42
C SER A 85 -2.88 -0.77 7.32
N GLY A 86 -4.17 -0.66 7.55
CA GLY A 86 -4.87 -1.65 8.36
C GLY A 86 -6.37 -1.52 8.30
N LEU A 87 -7.03 -2.47 8.98
CA LEU A 87 -8.46 -2.53 9.16
C LEU A 87 -8.82 -1.85 10.49
N SER A 88 -9.83 -1.00 10.46
CA SER A 88 -10.45 -0.44 11.66
C SER A 88 -11.92 -0.88 11.70
N VAL A 89 -12.37 -1.36 12.86
CA VAL A 89 -13.74 -1.81 13.08
C VAL A 89 -14.40 -0.96 14.14
N ASP A 90 -15.52 -0.35 13.80
CA ASP A 90 -16.17 0.66 14.66
C ASP A 90 -16.60 0.07 16.01
N ALA A 91 -17.20 -1.14 16.00
CA ALA A 91 -17.62 -1.83 17.21
C ALA A 91 -16.47 -2.21 18.16
N LEU A 92 -15.23 -2.23 17.66
CA LEU A 92 -14.03 -2.50 18.45
C LEU A 92 -13.24 -1.22 18.77
N GLY A 93 -13.87 -0.04 18.67
CA GLY A 93 -13.22 1.23 18.93
C GLY A 93 -12.06 1.54 17.97
N GLY A 94 -12.14 1.05 16.73
CA GLY A 94 -11.11 1.20 15.71
C GLY A 94 -10.04 0.11 15.70
N ALA A 95 -10.07 -0.86 16.64
CA ALA A 95 -9.16 -2.02 16.55
C ALA A 95 -9.52 -2.89 15.32
N PRO A 96 -8.53 -3.59 14.73
CA PRO A 96 -7.11 -3.68 15.08
C PRO A 96 -6.26 -2.43 14.75
N GLY A 97 -6.68 -1.53 13.85
CA GLY A 97 -5.98 -0.28 13.55
C GLY A 97 -4.52 -0.50 13.13
N VAL A 98 -3.60 0.28 13.68
CA VAL A 98 -2.15 0.17 13.42
C VAL A 98 -1.54 -1.17 13.84
N HIS A 99 -2.28 -1.98 14.58
CA HIS A 99 -1.86 -3.33 14.98
C HIS A 99 -2.37 -4.44 14.04
N SER A 100 -2.95 -4.08 12.89
CA SER A 100 -3.60 -5.03 11.96
C SER A 100 -2.73 -6.24 11.63
N ALA A 101 -1.46 -6.05 11.32
CA ALA A 101 -0.56 -7.15 10.95
C ALA A 101 -0.20 -8.09 12.13
N ARG A 102 -0.35 -7.62 13.37
CA ARG A 102 0.02 -8.33 14.59
C ARG A 102 -1.10 -8.39 15.63
N PHE A 103 -2.35 -8.34 15.17
CA PHE A 103 -3.52 -8.25 16.04
C PHE A 103 -3.63 -9.45 17.00
N ALA A 104 -3.33 -10.65 16.54
CA ALA A 104 -3.33 -11.85 17.37
C ALA A 104 -1.98 -12.12 18.09
N GLY A 105 -1.00 -11.24 17.89
CA GLY A 105 0.33 -11.32 18.50
C GLY A 105 1.44 -11.01 17.51
N PRO A 106 2.69 -10.86 17.98
CA PRO A 106 3.81 -10.39 17.15
C PRO A 106 4.21 -11.36 16.03
N THR A 107 3.91 -12.63 16.15
CA THR A 107 4.20 -13.69 15.17
C THR A 107 2.94 -14.24 14.50
N ALA A 108 1.80 -13.56 14.66
CA ALA A 108 0.54 -14.02 14.10
C ALA A 108 0.54 -13.94 12.56
N ASP A 109 -0.04 -14.95 11.95
CA ASP A 109 -0.37 -14.96 10.54
C ASP A 109 -1.78 -14.39 10.27
N ASP A 110 -2.14 -14.28 9.00
CA ASP A 110 -3.45 -13.77 8.58
C ASP A 110 -4.60 -14.61 9.14
N ALA A 111 -4.44 -15.93 9.24
CA ALA A 111 -5.47 -16.84 9.77
C ALA A 111 -5.72 -16.60 11.26
N ALA A 112 -4.66 -16.46 12.06
CA ALA A 112 -4.75 -16.13 13.47
C ALA A 112 -5.39 -14.76 13.71
N ASN A 113 -5.01 -13.75 12.92
CA ASN A 113 -5.59 -12.41 12.99
C ASN A 113 -7.09 -12.42 12.63
N ASN A 114 -7.48 -13.11 11.57
CA ASN A 114 -8.88 -13.28 11.17
C ASN A 114 -9.71 -14.02 12.24
N HIS A 115 -9.15 -15.09 12.82
CA HIS A 115 -9.80 -15.83 13.87
C HIS A 115 -10.03 -14.99 15.13
N LYS A 116 -9.01 -14.18 15.52
CA LYS A 116 -9.16 -13.25 16.65
C LYS A 116 -10.24 -12.21 16.35
N LEU A 117 -10.23 -11.61 15.17
CA LEU A 117 -11.23 -10.61 14.77
C LEU A 117 -12.65 -11.15 14.87
N LEU A 118 -12.90 -12.34 14.33
CA LEU A 118 -14.20 -13.00 14.41
C LEU A 118 -14.61 -13.31 15.86
N ARG A 119 -13.68 -13.72 16.69
CA ARG A 119 -13.94 -13.99 18.11
C ARG A 119 -14.36 -12.73 18.86
N GLU A 120 -13.68 -11.62 18.63
CA GLU A 120 -13.97 -10.34 19.29
C GLU A 120 -15.28 -9.70 18.76
N LEU A 121 -15.62 -9.96 17.50
CA LEU A 121 -16.87 -9.50 16.91
C LEU A 121 -18.07 -10.42 17.21
N ARG A 122 -17.90 -11.54 17.90
CA ARG A 122 -19.02 -12.45 18.20
C ARG A 122 -20.18 -11.78 18.94
N PRO A 123 -19.97 -10.83 19.90
CA PRO A 123 -21.08 -10.13 20.56
C PRO A 123 -21.84 -9.15 19.67
N PHE A 124 -21.31 -8.77 18.50
CA PHE A 124 -21.84 -7.74 17.65
C PHE A 124 -22.56 -8.36 16.44
N PRO A 125 -23.87 -8.11 16.26
CA PRO A 125 -24.61 -8.58 15.08
C PRO A 125 -24.14 -7.88 13.79
N ALA A 126 -24.46 -8.45 12.63
CA ALA A 126 -24.02 -7.96 11.33
C ALA A 126 -24.16 -6.44 11.10
N PRO A 127 -25.29 -5.76 11.48
CA PRO A 127 -25.41 -4.32 11.29
C PRO A 127 -24.39 -3.46 12.06
N GLN A 128 -23.75 -4.01 13.10
CA GLN A 128 -22.77 -3.33 13.94
C GLN A 128 -21.33 -3.62 13.53
N ARG A 129 -21.09 -4.37 12.46
CA ARG A 129 -19.76 -4.77 12.00
C ARG A 129 -19.21 -3.85 10.91
N ALA A 130 -19.64 -2.57 10.92
CA ALA A 130 -19.04 -1.57 10.04
C ALA A 130 -17.54 -1.47 10.28
N ALA A 131 -16.80 -1.40 9.18
CA ALA A 131 -15.36 -1.36 9.21
C ALA A 131 -14.82 -0.57 8.01
N HIS A 132 -13.60 -0.12 8.14
CA HIS A 132 -12.92 0.52 7.03
C HIS A 132 -11.44 0.14 6.99
N TYR A 133 -10.92 -0.01 5.79
CA TYR A 133 -9.49 -0.05 5.56
C TYR A 133 -8.96 1.37 5.36
N VAL A 134 -7.78 1.62 5.91
CA VAL A 134 -7.00 2.84 5.68
C VAL A 134 -5.63 2.45 5.15
N CYS A 135 -5.11 3.23 4.21
CA CYS A 135 -3.73 3.19 3.76
C CYS A 135 -3.18 4.60 3.73
N VAL A 136 -2.09 4.84 4.44
CA VAL A 136 -1.32 6.07 4.32
C VAL A 136 -0.01 5.74 3.61
N ILE A 137 0.30 6.49 2.55
CA ILE A 137 1.57 6.42 1.85
C ILE A 137 2.35 7.70 2.12
N ALA A 138 3.58 7.57 2.57
CA ALA A 138 4.54 8.66 2.65
C ALA A 138 5.62 8.47 1.59
N LEU A 139 5.87 9.51 0.80
CA LEU A 139 6.96 9.58 -0.17
C LEU A 139 8.09 10.41 0.42
N ALA A 140 9.32 9.93 0.31
CA ALA A 140 10.50 10.63 0.79
C ALA A 140 11.68 10.49 -0.18
N GLU A 141 12.61 11.44 -0.10
CA GLU A 141 13.90 11.43 -0.78
C GLU A 141 14.96 11.97 0.19
N ARG A 142 16.08 11.26 0.33
CA ARG A 142 17.22 11.66 1.18
C ARG A 142 16.80 12.07 2.60
N GLY A 143 15.96 11.26 3.24
CA GLY A 143 15.48 11.48 4.61
C GLY A 143 14.44 12.59 4.77
N ARG A 144 13.90 13.16 3.70
CA ARG A 144 12.91 14.24 3.74
C ARG A 144 11.59 13.81 3.11
N ILE A 145 10.50 14.03 3.80
CA ILE A 145 9.14 13.79 3.27
C ILE A 145 8.84 14.79 2.15
N LEU A 146 8.37 14.28 1.03
CA LEU A 146 7.93 15.05 -0.13
C LEU A 146 6.39 15.12 -0.21
N ALA A 147 5.72 14.00 0.05
CA ALA A 147 4.26 13.91 0.02
C ALA A 147 3.75 12.89 1.02
N VAL A 148 2.49 13.06 1.41
CA VAL A 148 1.72 12.05 2.14
C VAL A 148 0.35 11.98 1.51
N THR A 149 -0.11 10.76 1.24
CA THR A 149 -1.43 10.51 0.66
C THR A 149 -2.15 9.44 1.45
N GLU A 150 -3.46 9.56 1.55
CA GLU A 150 -4.31 8.62 2.26
C GLU A 150 -5.43 8.11 1.35
N GLY A 151 -5.75 6.84 1.49
CA GLY A 151 -6.92 6.23 0.91
C GLY A 151 -7.70 5.44 1.94
N ARG A 152 -9.02 5.45 1.79
CA ARG A 152 -9.96 4.77 2.67
C ARG A 152 -11.02 4.03 1.86
N VAL A 153 -11.45 2.91 2.37
CA VAL A 153 -12.62 2.19 1.83
C VAL A 153 -13.46 1.65 2.97
N ASP A 154 -14.76 1.95 2.91
CA ASP A 154 -15.72 1.49 3.90
C ASP A 154 -16.33 0.16 3.47
N GLY A 155 -16.62 -0.68 4.44
CA GLY A 155 -17.21 -2.01 4.24
C GLY A 155 -17.75 -2.60 5.53
N VAL A 156 -17.91 -3.90 5.54
CA VAL A 156 -18.47 -4.64 6.68
C VAL A 156 -17.66 -5.92 6.91
N VAL A 157 -17.42 -6.27 8.17
CA VAL A 157 -16.80 -7.56 8.52
C VAL A 157 -17.86 -8.65 8.56
N LEU A 158 -17.72 -9.67 7.72
CA LEU A 158 -18.60 -10.84 7.69
C LEU A 158 -18.42 -11.72 8.94
N GLU A 159 -19.40 -12.61 9.17
CA GLU A 159 -19.36 -13.61 10.25
C GLU A 159 -18.52 -14.84 9.91
N ALA A 160 -18.25 -15.06 8.63
CA ALA A 160 -17.42 -16.13 8.11
C ALA A 160 -16.64 -15.66 6.88
N PRO A 161 -15.45 -16.23 6.63
CA PRO A 161 -14.64 -15.85 5.48
C PRO A 161 -15.30 -16.30 4.16
N ARG A 162 -15.16 -15.47 3.11
CA ARG A 162 -15.54 -15.80 1.75
C ARG A 162 -14.40 -15.43 0.79
N GLY A 163 -14.18 -16.27 -0.22
CA GLY A 163 -13.08 -16.12 -1.16
C GLY A 163 -11.74 -16.61 -0.60
N SER A 164 -10.75 -16.72 -1.48
CA SER A 164 -9.41 -17.23 -1.17
C SER A 164 -8.29 -16.34 -1.71
N GLY A 165 -8.62 -15.23 -2.35
CA GLY A 165 -7.66 -14.28 -2.88
C GLY A 165 -7.19 -13.26 -1.84
N GLY A 166 -6.28 -12.38 -2.25
CA GLY A 166 -5.80 -11.28 -1.41
C GLY A 166 -4.89 -11.72 -0.27
N PHE A 167 -4.95 -10.98 0.85
CA PHE A 167 -4.20 -11.22 2.09
C PHE A 167 -4.82 -10.47 3.27
N GLY A 168 -4.34 -10.74 4.48
CA GLY A 168 -4.85 -10.09 5.68
C GLY A 168 -6.32 -10.44 5.94
N TYR A 169 -7.12 -9.40 6.14
CA TYR A 169 -8.55 -9.54 6.44
C TYR A 169 -9.44 -9.55 5.18
N ASP A 170 -8.90 -9.64 3.98
CA ASP A 170 -9.64 -9.64 2.73
C ASP A 170 -10.79 -10.66 2.67
N PRO A 171 -10.66 -11.89 3.22
CA PRO A 171 -11.77 -12.86 3.23
C PRO A 171 -12.96 -12.45 4.12
N LEU A 172 -12.75 -11.56 5.07
CA LEU A 172 -13.77 -11.08 5.98
C LEU A 172 -14.33 -9.70 5.59
N PHE A 173 -13.58 -8.92 4.82
CA PHE A 173 -13.97 -7.57 4.45
C PHE A 173 -14.90 -7.57 3.24
N PHE A 174 -16.18 -7.40 3.49
CA PHE A 174 -17.21 -7.30 2.47
C PHE A 174 -17.33 -5.86 1.97
N TYR A 175 -17.27 -5.69 0.65
CA TYR A 175 -17.41 -4.42 -0.03
C TYR A 175 -18.79 -4.30 -0.68
N PRO A 176 -19.74 -3.59 -0.06
CA PRO A 176 -21.13 -3.56 -0.50
C PRO A 176 -21.34 -3.13 -1.96
N PRO A 177 -20.61 -2.14 -2.51
CA PRO A 177 -20.84 -1.71 -3.88
C PRO A 177 -20.66 -2.81 -4.94
N LEU A 178 -19.84 -3.83 -4.66
CA LEU A 178 -19.64 -4.97 -5.56
C LEU A 178 -20.30 -6.27 -5.06
N GLY A 179 -20.90 -6.28 -3.86
CA GLY A 179 -21.51 -7.47 -3.28
C GLY A 179 -20.54 -8.62 -3.00
N LYS A 180 -19.24 -8.33 -2.88
CA LYS A 180 -18.14 -9.29 -2.73
C LYS A 180 -17.24 -8.93 -1.57
N THR A 181 -16.53 -9.93 -1.03
CA THR A 181 -15.36 -9.65 -0.19
C THR A 181 -14.15 -9.27 -1.07
N PHE A 182 -13.15 -8.66 -0.48
CA PHE A 182 -11.91 -8.37 -1.21
C PHE A 182 -11.19 -9.64 -1.65
N ALA A 183 -11.36 -10.75 -0.96
CA ALA A 183 -10.81 -12.05 -1.36
C ALA A 183 -11.57 -12.73 -2.51
N GLU A 184 -12.75 -12.27 -2.85
CA GLU A 184 -13.53 -12.73 -4.02
C GLU A 184 -13.24 -11.89 -5.27
N LEU A 185 -12.47 -10.81 -5.15
CA LEU A 185 -12.07 -9.96 -6.27
C LEU A 185 -10.71 -10.42 -6.82
N ARG A 186 -10.57 -10.34 -8.14
CA ARG A 186 -9.26 -10.46 -8.78
C ARG A 186 -8.41 -9.23 -8.45
N PRO A 187 -7.07 -9.33 -8.47
CA PRO A 187 -6.20 -8.18 -8.13
C PRO A 187 -6.51 -6.90 -8.91
N GLU A 188 -6.81 -7.03 -10.21
CA GLU A 188 -7.17 -5.92 -11.10
C GLU A 188 -8.55 -5.32 -10.81
N GLU A 189 -9.45 -6.06 -10.17
CA GLU A 189 -10.75 -5.58 -9.71
C GLU A 189 -10.66 -4.92 -8.32
N LYS A 190 -9.82 -5.50 -7.44
CA LYS A 190 -9.64 -5.04 -6.06
C LYS A 190 -8.89 -3.72 -5.98
N PHE A 191 -7.74 -3.62 -6.65
CA PHE A 191 -6.83 -2.48 -6.46
C PHE A 191 -7.52 -1.13 -6.72
N PRO A 192 -8.28 -0.92 -7.83
CA PRO A 192 -8.92 0.36 -8.12
C PRO A 192 -9.93 0.82 -7.07
N VAL A 193 -10.55 -0.10 -6.35
CA VAL A 193 -11.59 0.18 -5.34
C VAL A 193 -11.07 0.10 -3.91
N SER A 194 -9.79 -0.22 -3.72
CA SER A 194 -9.19 -0.40 -2.40
C SER A 194 -8.61 0.91 -1.84
N HIS A 195 -8.46 0.94 -0.51
CA HIS A 195 -7.72 1.97 0.23
C HIS A 195 -6.31 2.21 -0.34
N ARG A 196 -5.61 1.12 -0.71
CA ARG A 196 -4.25 1.18 -1.27
C ARG A 196 -4.25 1.75 -2.67
N GLY A 197 -5.23 1.38 -3.49
CA GLY A 197 -5.41 1.93 -4.83
C GLY A 197 -5.74 3.42 -4.80
N GLU A 198 -6.57 3.87 -3.86
CA GLU A 198 -6.88 5.29 -3.70
C GLU A 198 -5.66 6.10 -3.27
N ALA A 199 -4.94 5.65 -2.22
CA ALA A 199 -3.72 6.32 -1.74
C ALA A 199 -2.65 6.40 -2.84
N PHE A 200 -2.45 5.30 -3.58
CA PHE A 200 -1.47 5.24 -4.67
C PHE A 200 -1.84 6.14 -5.84
N ARG A 201 -3.10 6.21 -6.22
CA ARG A 201 -3.58 7.14 -7.26
C ARG A 201 -3.28 8.59 -6.91
N LYS A 202 -3.58 9.00 -5.66
CA LYS A 202 -3.24 10.34 -5.16
C LYS A 202 -1.72 10.61 -5.19
N LEU A 203 -0.90 9.60 -4.91
CA LEU A 203 0.56 9.71 -5.04
C LEU A 203 0.99 9.90 -6.50
N MET A 204 0.37 9.17 -7.45
CA MET A 204 0.66 9.32 -8.88
C MET A 204 0.27 10.71 -9.39
N ASP A 205 -0.87 11.23 -8.96
CA ASP A 205 -1.31 12.58 -9.30
C ASP A 205 -0.29 13.61 -8.80
N TRP A 206 0.12 13.50 -7.53
CA TRP A 206 1.14 14.37 -6.96
C TRP A 206 2.47 14.31 -7.74
N LEU A 207 2.94 13.11 -8.08
CA LEU A 207 4.16 12.93 -8.88
C LEU A 207 4.03 13.56 -10.26
N SER A 208 2.88 13.44 -10.89
CA SER A 208 2.63 14.02 -12.20
C SER A 208 2.70 15.54 -12.20
N GLU A 209 2.29 16.18 -11.12
CA GLU A 209 2.28 17.62 -10.94
C GLU A 209 3.64 18.19 -10.50
N ASN A 210 4.35 17.45 -9.63
CA ASN A 210 5.51 17.99 -8.90
C ASN A 210 6.85 17.42 -9.36
N TYR A 211 6.87 16.26 -10.05
CA TYR A 211 8.12 15.56 -10.35
C TYR A 211 8.49 15.57 -11.84
N LYS A 212 7.56 15.74 -12.77
CA LYS A 212 7.83 15.80 -14.22
C LYS A 212 8.78 16.94 -14.63
N HIS A 213 8.90 17.99 -13.83
CA HIS A 213 9.72 19.16 -14.15
C HIS A 213 11.19 19.03 -13.67
N ARG A 214 11.59 17.98 -12.96
CA ARG A 214 12.98 17.82 -12.48
C ARG A 214 13.93 17.20 -13.52
N GLY A 215 13.41 16.67 -14.63
CA GLY A 215 14.21 16.03 -15.71
C GLY A 215 14.79 16.96 -16.76
N THR A 216 14.55 18.27 -16.73
CA THR A 216 15.00 19.23 -17.78
C THR A 216 16.09 20.21 -17.33
N HIS A 217 16.60 20.09 -16.12
CA HIS A 217 17.72 20.91 -15.65
C HIS A 217 18.87 20.01 -15.22
N SER A 218 19.66 19.52 -16.17
CA SER A 218 21.06 19.20 -15.96
C SER A 218 21.89 20.34 -16.54
N PRO A 219 22.92 20.83 -15.78
CA PRO A 219 23.81 21.89 -16.22
C PRO A 219 24.68 21.47 -17.39
#